data_bffa199f878fdcd016bbe2408d2bff4c
#
_entry.id   bffa199f878fdcd016bbe2408d2bff4c
#
_cell.length_a   1.000
_cell.length_b   1.000
_cell.length_c   1.000
_cell.angle_alpha   90.00
_cell.angle_beta   90.00
_cell.angle_gamma   90.00
#
_symmetry.space_group_name_H-M   'P 1'
#
loop_
_entity.id
_entity.type
_entity.pdbx_description
1 polymer ?
#
loop_
_entity_poly.entity_id
_entity_poly.type
_entity_poly.pdbx_seq_one_letter_code
_entity_poly.pdbx_strand_id
1 'polypeptide(L)'
;MKILLLCWRDTTHPQGGGSERYLEHVARYLSDRGHEVIYRTAAHTDCRRKSVRDGITFYRGGGKLGVYPRAAIMMLLGRCGIGSLKDVDVVVDTQNGIPFFGQFFSGKPTVLLTHHCHREQWPVAGKLLASLGWFLESRISPRVHRNTQVVTVSAPSKQDLISLGFPPDNITIIHNGVDPIPATLPQLEDDGRIH
;
A
#
# COMPACT_ATOMS: atom_id res chain seq x y z
N MET A 1 8.70 -15.07 -9.54
CA MET A 1 9.24 -14.12 -8.53
C MET A 1 8.36 -14.15 -7.31
N LYS A 2 8.94 -13.88 -6.15
CA LYS A 2 8.21 -13.69 -4.90
C LYS A 2 8.07 -12.21 -4.58
N ILE A 3 6.85 -11.70 -4.60
CA ILE A 3 6.54 -10.27 -4.53
C ILE A 3 5.86 -9.96 -3.19
N LEU A 4 6.41 -9.00 -2.45
CA LEU A 4 5.83 -8.51 -1.20
C LEU A 4 5.10 -7.20 -1.44
N LEU A 5 3.81 -7.18 -1.14
CA LEU A 5 2.99 -5.97 -1.13
C LEU A 5 2.78 -5.53 0.32
N LEU A 6 3.15 -4.30 0.62
CA LEU A 6 3.00 -3.68 1.93
C LEU A 6 1.88 -2.64 1.85
N CYS A 7 0.80 -2.84 2.60
CA CYS A 7 -0.30 -1.90 2.67
C CYS A 7 -0.89 -1.87 4.08
N TRP A 8 -1.31 -0.70 4.51
CA TRP A 8 -1.86 -0.55 5.85
C TRP A 8 -3.12 -1.39 6.07
N ARG A 9 -3.99 -1.50 5.06
CA ARG A 9 -5.25 -2.25 5.09
C ARG A 9 -5.33 -3.20 3.89
N ASP A 10 -6.29 -4.10 3.93
CA ASP A 10 -6.78 -4.86 2.79
C ASP A 10 -8.29 -4.62 2.61
N THR A 11 -8.89 -5.17 1.56
CA THR A 11 -10.31 -4.96 1.24
C THR A 11 -11.26 -5.59 2.26
N THR A 12 -10.79 -6.48 3.15
CA THR A 12 -11.62 -7.06 4.23
C THR A 12 -11.67 -6.16 5.47
N HIS A 13 -10.81 -5.13 5.52
CA HIS A 13 -10.81 -4.17 6.63
C HIS A 13 -12.07 -3.29 6.54
N PRO A 14 -12.80 -3.02 7.66
CA PRO A 14 -14.01 -2.21 7.67
C PRO A 14 -13.86 -0.81 7.05
N GLN A 15 -12.64 -0.27 7.04
CA GLN A 15 -12.30 1.01 6.44
C GLN A 15 -11.49 0.84 5.14
N GLY A 16 -11.54 -0.33 4.50
CA GLY A 16 -10.91 -0.58 3.20
C GLY A 16 -11.53 0.33 2.13
N GLY A 17 -10.70 0.82 1.21
CA GLY A 17 -11.12 1.78 0.18
C GLY A 17 -10.55 1.45 -1.21
N GLY A 18 -10.53 2.45 -2.06
CA GLY A 18 -10.10 2.30 -3.46
C GLY A 18 -8.63 1.92 -3.61
N SER A 19 -7.75 2.42 -2.75
CA SER A 19 -6.32 2.11 -2.79
C SER A 19 -6.02 0.64 -2.48
N GLU A 20 -6.73 0.07 -1.51
CA GLU A 20 -6.61 -1.34 -1.17
C GLU A 20 -7.15 -2.23 -2.30
N ARG A 21 -8.30 -1.84 -2.89
CA ARG A 21 -8.88 -2.55 -4.04
C ARG A 21 -7.95 -2.51 -5.25
N TYR A 22 -7.38 -1.35 -5.56
CA TYR A 22 -6.37 -1.21 -6.62
C TYR A 22 -5.20 -2.17 -6.41
N LEU A 23 -4.61 -2.17 -5.20
CA LEU A 23 -3.46 -3.01 -4.91
C LEU A 23 -3.80 -4.51 -4.95
N GLU A 24 -5.00 -4.91 -4.54
CA GLU A 24 -5.44 -6.31 -4.65
C GLU A 24 -5.68 -6.73 -6.10
N HIS A 25 -6.16 -5.83 -6.98
CA HIS A 25 -6.24 -6.11 -8.42
C HIS A 25 -4.85 -6.32 -9.04
N VAL A 26 -3.87 -5.48 -8.68
CA VAL A 26 -2.46 -5.67 -9.09
C VAL A 26 -1.92 -6.99 -8.56
N ALA A 27 -2.20 -7.32 -7.29
CA ALA A 27 -1.78 -8.57 -6.68
C ALA A 27 -2.34 -9.80 -7.39
N ARG A 28 -3.63 -9.78 -7.73
CA ARG A 28 -4.27 -10.85 -8.51
C ARG A 28 -3.64 -10.99 -9.89
N TYR A 29 -3.48 -9.89 -10.61
CA TYR A 29 -2.83 -9.88 -11.92
C TYR A 29 -1.43 -10.51 -11.90
N LEU A 30 -0.65 -10.23 -10.86
CA LEU A 30 0.68 -10.82 -10.67
C LEU A 30 0.58 -12.32 -10.33
N SER A 31 -0.36 -12.72 -9.47
CA SER A 31 -0.61 -14.11 -9.10
C SER A 31 -1.04 -14.95 -10.31
N ASP A 32 -1.93 -14.44 -11.16
CA ASP A 32 -2.40 -15.09 -12.38
C ASP A 32 -1.26 -15.32 -13.40
N ARG A 33 -0.16 -14.56 -13.28
CA ARG A 33 1.08 -14.72 -14.06
C ARG A 33 2.10 -15.64 -13.42
N GLY A 34 1.73 -16.36 -12.38
CA GLY A 34 2.57 -17.36 -11.73
C GLY A 34 3.59 -16.77 -10.75
N HIS A 35 3.40 -15.54 -10.27
CA HIS A 35 4.21 -14.99 -9.19
C HIS A 35 3.66 -15.41 -7.82
N GLU A 36 4.54 -15.69 -6.86
CA GLU A 36 4.16 -15.82 -5.45
C GLU A 36 3.92 -14.43 -4.89
N VAL A 37 2.68 -14.13 -4.50
CA VAL A 37 2.30 -12.81 -4.00
C VAL A 37 1.97 -12.89 -2.51
N ILE A 38 2.69 -12.12 -1.71
CA ILE A 38 2.46 -11.93 -0.29
C ILE A 38 1.95 -10.52 -0.05
N TYR A 39 0.80 -10.42 0.63
CA TYR A 39 0.20 -9.16 1.05
C TYR A 39 0.32 -9.02 2.56
N ARG A 40 1.11 -8.06 3.03
CA ARG A 40 1.32 -7.78 4.46
C ARG A 40 0.53 -6.54 4.87
N THR A 41 -0.36 -6.68 5.87
CA THR A 41 -1.28 -5.62 6.28
C THR A 41 -1.57 -5.66 7.79
N ALA A 42 -2.27 -4.63 8.29
CA ALA A 42 -2.72 -4.59 9.68
C ALA A 42 -3.79 -5.65 9.97
N ALA A 43 -3.85 -6.07 11.21
CA ALA A 43 -4.96 -6.87 11.71
C ALA A 43 -6.15 -5.95 12.06
N HIS A 44 -7.35 -6.47 11.85
CA HIS A 44 -8.61 -5.87 12.27
C HIS A 44 -9.47 -6.90 13.02
N THR A 45 -10.62 -6.49 13.55
CA THR A 45 -11.54 -7.38 14.24
C THR A 45 -11.94 -8.55 13.32
N ASP A 46 -12.00 -9.75 13.87
CA ASP A 46 -12.41 -11.01 13.21
C ASP A 46 -11.58 -11.43 11.98
N CYS A 47 -10.43 -10.79 11.73
CA CYS A 47 -9.57 -11.21 10.66
C CYS A 47 -8.71 -12.44 11.01
N ARG A 48 -8.51 -13.34 10.04
CA ARG A 48 -7.51 -14.42 10.16
C ARG A 48 -6.11 -13.83 10.00
N ARG A 49 -5.18 -14.20 10.89
CA ARG A 49 -3.77 -13.75 10.82
C ARG A 49 -3.08 -14.15 9.53
N LYS A 50 -3.45 -15.30 8.98
CA LYS A 50 -3.00 -15.80 7.67
C LYS A 50 -4.22 -16.30 6.91
N SER A 51 -4.33 -15.92 5.63
CA SER A 51 -5.33 -16.44 4.71
C SER A 51 -4.78 -16.45 3.29
N VAL A 52 -5.36 -17.27 2.42
CA VAL A 52 -5.09 -17.24 0.99
C VAL A 52 -6.40 -16.91 0.30
N ARG A 53 -6.39 -15.96 -0.62
CA ARG A 53 -7.52 -15.53 -1.44
C ARG A 53 -7.01 -15.12 -2.82
N ASP A 54 -7.61 -15.59 -3.87
CA ASP A 54 -7.25 -15.28 -5.27
C ASP A 54 -5.75 -15.49 -5.56
N GLY A 55 -5.16 -16.59 -5.03
CA GLY A 55 -3.73 -16.87 -5.16
C GLY A 55 -2.79 -16.01 -4.32
N ILE A 56 -3.33 -15.02 -3.59
CA ILE A 56 -2.56 -14.08 -2.77
C ILE A 56 -2.52 -14.58 -1.32
N THR A 57 -1.33 -14.63 -0.73
CA THR A 57 -1.16 -14.96 0.70
C THR A 57 -1.17 -13.70 1.54
N PHE A 58 -2.19 -13.52 2.35
CA PHE A 58 -2.33 -12.40 3.28
C PHE A 58 -1.73 -12.73 4.64
N TYR A 59 -0.87 -11.84 5.15
CA TYR A 59 -0.41 -11.86 6.54
C TYR A 59 -0.87 -10.59 7.26
N ARG A 60 -1.71 -10.73 8.27
CA ARG A 60 -2.30 -9.64 9.05
C ARG A 60 -1.73 -9.60 10.46
N GLY A 61 -1.42 -8.41 10.94
CA GLY A 61 -0.98 -8.25 12.33
C GLY A 61 -0.49 -6.84 12.65
N GLY A 62 -0.52 -6.49 13.93
CA GLY A 62 0.00 -5.26 14.47
C GLY A 62 -1.02 -4.10 14.58
N GLY A 63 -2.26 -4.25 14.13
CA GLY A 63 -3.26 -3.17 14.18
C GLY A 63 -2.79 -1.86 13.52
N LYS A 64 -3.40 -0.73 13.90
CA LYS A 64 -3.24 0.57 13.23
C LYS A 64 -1.78 1.07 13.16
N LEU A 65 -1.05 1.06 14.26
CA LEU A 65 0.34 1.53 14.32
C LEU A 65 1.34 0.38 14.39
N GLY A 66 0.97 -0.73 15.02
CA GLY A 66 1.84 -1.90 15.19
C GLY A 66 2.14 -2.66 13.89
N VAL A 67 1.42 -2.38 12.79
CA VAL A 67 1.69 -2.98 11.49
C VAL A 67 3.08 -2.63 10.96
N TYR A 68 3.53 -1.39 11.14
CA TYR A 68 4.82 -0.90 10.67
C TYR A 68 6.01 -1.61 11.34
N PRO A 69 6.18 -1.58 12.68
CA PRO A 69 7.29 -2.27 13.33
C PRO A 69 7.21 -3.78 13.10
N ARG A 70 6.02 -4.36 13.04
CA ARG A 70 5.87 -5.80 12.78
C ARG A 70 6.28 -6.17 11.36
N ALA A 71 5.94 -5.36 10.36
CA ALA A 71 6.40 -5.55 8.99
C ALA A 71 7.93 -5.38 8.88
N ALA A 72 8.49 -4.36 9.53
CA ALA A 72 9.93 -4.13 9.57
C ALA A 72 10.70 -5.33 10.14
N ILE A 73 10.25 -5.88 11.29
CA ILE A 73 10.85 -7.08 11.88
C ILE A 73 10.75 -8.28 10.93
N MET A 74 9.60 -8.49 10.30
CA MET A 74 9.43 -9.60 9.35
C MET A 74 10.34 -9.45 8.12
N MET A 75 10.53 -8.24 7.60
CA MET A 75 11.45 -7.95 6.50
C MET A 75 12.91 -8.18 6.90
N LEU A 76 13.32 -7.72 8.08
CA LEU A 76 14.67 -7.97 8.63
C LEU A 76 14.95 -9.46 8.81
N LEU A 77 13.99 -10.22 9.38
CA LEU A 77 14.11 -11.67 9.48
C LEU A 77 14.20 -12.33 8.10
N GLY A 78 13.39 -11.88 7.14
CA GLY A 78 13.43 -12.35 5.75
C GLY A 78 14.78 -12.11 5.09
N ARG A 79 15.41 -10.96 5.36
CA ARG A 79 16.78 -10.63 4.91
C ARG A 79 17.82 -11.60 5.47
N CYS A 80 17.59 -12.12 6.68
CA CYS A 80 18.42 -13.17 7.29
C CYS A 80 18.02 -14.58 6.86
N GLY A 81 17.13 -14.76 5.88
CA GLY A 81 16.67 -16.06 5.41
C GLY A 81 15.64 -16.74 6.32
N ILE A 82 15.02 -15.98 7.25
CA ILE A 82 14.12 -16.53 8.27
C ILE A 82 12.67 -16.06 8.01
N GLY A 83 11.72 -16.96 8.19
CA GLY A 83 10.29 -16.65 8.16
C GLY A 83 9.66 -16.59 6.78
N SER A 84 8.44 -16.05 6.73
CA SER A 84 7.61 -16.03 5.51
C SER A 84 8.11 -15.08 4.41
N LEU A 85 8.90 -14.07 4.78
CA LEU A 85 9.44 -13.08 3.84
C LEU A 85 10.86 -13.39 3.37
N LYS A 86 11.39 -14.59 3.67
CA LYS A 86 12.63 -15.07 3.06
C LYS A 86 12.44 -15.18 1.55
N ASP A 87 13.50 -14.96 0.79
CA ASP A 87 13.54 -15.08 -0.67
C ASP A 87 12.56 -14.16 -1.42
N VAL A 88 12.12 -13.05 -0.81
CA VAL A 88 11.40 -11.98 -1.52
C VAL A 88 12.33 -11.37 -2.56
N ASP A 89 11.85 -11.22 -3.78
CA ASP A 89 12.59 -10.65 -4.91
C ASP A 89 12.39 -9.14 -5.01
N VAL A 90 11.14 -8.67 -4.82
CA VAL A 90 10.76 -7.27 -4.96
C VAL A 90 9.68 -6.89 -3.96
N VAL A 91 9.69 -5.62 -3.54
CA VAL A 91 8.72 -5.05 -2.61
C VAL A 91 7.91 -3.95 -3.31
N VAL A 92 6.60 -3.95 -3.13
CA VAL A 92 5.73 -2.81 -3.42
C VAL A 92 5.33 -2.21 -2.08
N ASP A 93 5.81 -1.02 -1.81
CA ASP A 93 5.56 -0.27 -0.57
C ASP A 93 4.49 0.78 -0.83
N THR A 94 3.35 0.71 -0.14
CA THR A 94 2.32 1.72 -0.33
C THR A 94 2.46 2.84 0.68
N GLN A 95 2.53 4.07 0.18
CA GLN A 95 2.50 5.26 1.00
C GLN A 95 1.08 5.83 1.03
N ASN A 96 0.31 5.37 2.01
CA ASN A 96 -0.98 5.94 2.40
C ASN A 96 -0.81 6.64 3.76
N GLY A 97 -0.05 7.74 3.75
CA GLY A 97 0.52 8.40 4.93
C GLY A 97 1.96 7.95 5.18
N ILE A 98 2.22 7.13 6.19
CA ILE A 98 3.57 6.61 6.47
C ILE A 98 3.85 5.41 5.57
N PRO A 99 4.97 5.40 4.78
CA PRO A 99 5.41 4.20 4.09
C PRO A 99 6.00 3.18 5.07
N PHE A 100 6.11 1.92 4.62
CA PHE A 100 6.73 0.86 5.43
C PHE A 100 8.27 0.89 5.38
N PHE A 101 8.85 1.74 4.56
CA PHE A 101 10.29 1.80 4.29
C PHE A 101 10.86 0.45 3.83
N GLY A 102 10.12 -0.19 2.91
CA GLY A 102 10.40 -1.54 2.43
C GLY A 102 11.81 -1.72 1.90
N GLN A 103 12.35 -0.76 1.15
CA GLN A 103 13.71 -0.77 0.64
C GLN A 103 14.75 -0.86 1.75
N PHE A 104 14.55 -0.08 2.83
CA PHE A 104 15.49 -0.02 3.96
C PHE A 104 15.50 -1.33 4.76
N PHE A 105 14.33 -1.84 5.12
CA PHE A 105 14.22 -3.03 5.96
C PHE A 105 14.45 -4.34 5.22
N SER A 106 13.96 -4.47 3.98
CA SER A 106 14.15 -5.71 3.20
C SER A 106 15.50 -5.78 2.49
N GLY A 107 16.07 -4.64 2.15
CA GLY A 107 17.26 -4.56 1.28
C GLY A 107 17.01 -5.04 -0.16
N LYS A 108 15.75 -5.08 -0.59
CA LYS A 108 15.32 -5.56 -1.92
C LYS A 108 14.90 -4.40 -2.81
N PRO A 109 14.96 -4.57 -4.15
CA PRO A 109 14.35 -3.62 -5.07
C PRO A 109 12.93 -3.30 -4.65
N THR A 110 12.60 -2.02 -4.61
CA THR A 110 11.30 -1.55 -4.10
C THR A 110 10.66 -0.59 -5.10
N VAL A 111 9.35 -0.69 -5.26
CA VAL A 111 8.51 0.30 -5.94
C VAL A 111 7.68 0.97 -4.85
N LEU A 112 7.72 2.31 -4.78
CA LEU A 112 6.84 3.08 -3.90
C LEU A 112 5.55 3.42 -4.65
N LEU A 113 4.42 2.98 -4.14
CA LEU A 113 3.10 3.31 -4.69
C LEU A 113 2.42 4.37 -3.82
N THR A 114 2.12 5.53 -4.39
CA THR A 114 1.46 6.64 -3.69
C THR A 114 0.26 7.11 -4.49
N HIS A 115 -0.94 7.04 -3.91
CA HIS A 115 -2.16 7.54 -4.55
C HIS A 115 -2.28 9.06 -4.41
N HIS A 116 -2.04 9.58 -3.21
CA HIS A 116 -2.03 11.01 -2.89
C HIS A 116 -1.24 11.28 -1.61
N CYS A 117 -0.80 12.52 -1.43
CA CYS A 117 -0.14 12.95 -0.19
C CYS A 117 -1.20 13.30 0.87
N HIS A 118 -0.95 12.91 2.13
CA HIS A 118 -1.96 12.96 3.21
C HIS A 118 -1.91 14.27 4.03
N ARG A 119 -1.35 15.35 3.49
CA ARG A 119 -1.16 16.60 4.23
C ARG A 119 -2.41 17.08 4.97
N GLU A 120 -3.56 17.05 4.30
CA GLU A 120 -4.83 17.52 4.87
C GLU A 120 -5.50 16.52 5.80
N GLN A 121 -5.09 15.25 5.77
CA GLN A 121 -5.70 14.18 6.56
C GLN A 121 -5.00 13.98 7.91
N TRP A 122 -3.74 14.39 8.04
CA TRP A 122 -2.95 14.21 9.25
C TRP A 122 -3.56 14.87 10.50
N PRO A 123 -4.19 16.06 10.46
CA PRO A 123 -4.77 16.68 11.64
C PRO A 123 -5.80 15.83 12.38
N VAL A 124 -6.49 14.91 11.68
CA VAL A 124 -7.48 13.98 12.28
C VAL A 124 -6.82 12.97 13.23
N ALA A 125 -5.53 12.68 13.07
CA ALA A 125 -4.81 11.71 13.89
C ALA A 125 -4.35 12.27 15.27
N GLY A 126 -4.60 13.54 15.55
CA GLY A 126 -4.12 14.24 16.76
C GLY A 126 -2.73 14.85 16.55
N LYS A 127 -2.46 15.98 17.26
CA LYS A 127 -1.31 16.87 16.98
C LYS A 127 0.05 16.16 16.92
N LEU A 128 0.36 15.30 17.89
CA LEU A 128 1.66 14.63 17.97
C LEU A 128 1.86 13.61 16.84
N LEU A 129 0.86 12.76 16.62
CA LEU A 129 0.91 11.73 15.59
C LEU A 129 0.86 12.36 14.19
N ALA A 130 0.10 13.43 14.01
CA ALA A 130 0.05 14.22 12.80
C ALA A 130 1.43 14.80 12.43
N SER A 131 2.10 15.42 13.40
CA SER A 131 3.44 16.01 13.20
C SER A 131 4.48 14.95 12.83
N LEU A 132 4.49 13.82 13.56
CA LEU A 132 5.40 12.71 13.28
C LEU A 132 5.10 12.09 11.90
N GLY A 133 3.84 11.82 11.60
CA GLY A 133 3.43 11.22 10.33
C GLY A 133 3.79 12.12 9.15
N TRP A 134 3.49 13.41 9.24
CA TRP A 134 3.86 14.38 8.22
C TRP A 134 5.38 14.51 8.06
N PHE A 135 6.13 14.50 9.16
CA PHE A 135 7.60 14.51 9.11
C PHE A 135 8.15 13.27 8.38
N LEU A 136 7.63 12.09 8.68
CA LEU A 136 8.02 10.85 8.01
C LEU A 136 7.65 10.87 6.52
N GLU A 137 6.44 11.32 6.18
CA GLU A 137 5.97 11.40 4.80
C GLU A 137 6.71 12.46 3.99
N SER A 138 6.89 13.67 4.54
CA SER A 138 7.41 14.82 3.79
C SER A 138 8.93 14.98 3.81
N ARG A 139 9.62 14.41 4.81
CA ARG A 139 11.07 14.60 4.97
C ARG A 139 11.87 13.31 4.89
N ILE A 140 11.38 12.25 5.48
CA ILE A 140 12.11 10.98 5.52
C ILE A 140 11.85 10.17 4.25
N SER A 141 10.59 10.03 3.85
CA SER A 141 10.21 9.24 2.68
C SER A 141 10.94 9.66 1.39
N PRO A 142 11.02 10.96 1.01
CA PRO A 142 11.74 11.35 -0.21
C PRO A 142 13.23 11.03 -0.17
N ARG A 143 13.86 11.04 1.02
CA ARG A 143 15.28 10.71 1.17
C ARG A 143 15.53 9.21 1.06
N VAL A 144 14.70 8.40 1.73
CA VAL A 144 14.81 6.93 1.70
C VAL A 144 14.54 6.40 0.31
N HIS A 145 13.55 6.97 -0.39
CA HIS A 145 13.12 6.53 -1.72
C HIS A 145 13.74 7.33 -2.88
N ARG A 146 14.85 8.04 -2.63
CA ARG A 146 15.50 8.87 -3.66
C ARG A 146 15.86 8.10 -4.94
N ASN A 147 16.24 6.84 -4.80
CA ASN A 147 16.64 5.96 -5.90
C ASN A 147 15.59 4.86 -6.16
N THR A 148 14.37 5.04 -5.65
CA THR A 148 13.27 4.08 -5.80
C THR A 148 12.36 4.52 -6.94
N GLN A 149 11.90 3.57 -7.75
CA GLN A 149 10.82 3.84 -8.70
C GLN A 149 9.55 4.18 -7.92
N VAL A 150 8.95 5.32 -8.23
CA VAL A 150 7.70 5.79 -7.62
C VAL A 150 6.58 5.69 -8.64
N VAL A 151 5.48 5.10 -8.25
CA VAL A 151 4.25 5.03 -9.06
C VAL A 151 3.18 5.87 -8.37
N THR A 152 2.52 6.71 -9.14
CA THR A 152 1.36 7.47 -8.69
C THR A 152 0.23 7.42 -9.73
N VAL A 153 -0.96 7.84 -9.35
CA VAL A 153 -2.17 7.62 -10.15
C VAL A 153 -2.63 8.84 -10.94
N SER A 154 -2.02 10.00 -10.71
CA SER A 154 -2.45 11.24 -11.35
C SER A 154 -1.32 12.28 -11.49
N ALA A 155 -1.50 13.22 -12.41
CA ALA A 155 -0.57 14.33 -12.58
C ALA A 155 -0.51 15.27 -11.34
N PRO A 156 -1.62 15.62 -10.67
CA PRO A 156 -1.58 16.34 -9.41
C PRO A 156 -0.75 15.64 -8.34
N SER A 157 -0.97 14.33 -8.12
CA SER A 157 -0.20 13.55 -7.15
C SER A 157 1.29 13.51 -7.49
N LYS A 158 1.66 13.48 -8.79
CA LYS A 158 3.07 13.60 -9.21
C LYS A 158 3.64 14.96 -8.81
N GLN A 159 2.91 16.06 -9.00
CA GLN A 159 3.37 17.38 -8.60
C GLN A 159 3.55 17.51 -7.09
N ASP A 160 2.64 16.93 -6.31
CA ASP A 160 2.78 16.89 -4.85
C ASP A 160 4.06 16.17 -4.44
N LEU A 161 4.34 15.00 -5.01
CA LEU A 161 5.57 14.24 -4.75
C LEU A 161 6.83 15.02 -5.11
N ILE A 162 6.84 15.70 -6.27
CA ILE A 162 7.95 16.58 -6.66
C ILE A 162 8.15 17.69 -5.64
N SER A 163 7.06 18.32 -5.16
CA SER A 163 7.12 19.38 -4.15
C SER A 163 7.69 18.89 -2.80
N LEU A 164 7.55 17.60 -2.50
CA LEU A 164 8.14 16.96 -1.33
C LEU A 164 9.61 16.56 -1.52
N GLY A 165 10.15 16.69 -2.74
CA GLY A 165 11.55 16.42 -3.05
C GLY A 165 11.83 15.04 -3.64
N PHE A 166 10.82 14.33 -4.14
CA PHE A 166 11.05 13.13 -4.95
C PHE A 166 11.59 13.52 -6.34
N PRO A 167 12.58 12.79 -6.89
CA PRO A 167 13.10 13.07 -8.22
C PRO A 167 12.03 12.87 -9.30
N PRO A 168 11.77 13.86 -10.18
CA PRO A 168 10.73 13.78 -11.22
C PRO A 168 10.87 12.57 -12.15
N ASP A 169 12.12 12.20 -12.47
CA ASP A 169 12.46 11.12 -13.41
C ASP A 169 12.14 9.73 -12.83
N ASN A 170 12.04 9.63 -11.50
CA ASN A 170 11.69 8.39 -10.83
C ASN A 170 10.17 8.21 -10.69
N ILE A 171 9.35 9.20 -11.08
CA ILE A 171 7.90 9.17 -10.86
C ILE A 171 7.17 8.85 -12.17
N THR A 172 6.55 7.69 -12.21
CA THR A 172 5.67 7.24 -13.30
C THR A 172 4.21 7.40 -12.90
N ILE A 173 3.39 7.92 -13.80
CA ILE A 173 1.94 7.97 -13.62
C ILE A 173 1.33 6.73 -14.25
N ILE A 174 0.58 5.96 -13.46
CA ILE A 174 -0.26 4.85 -13.93
C ILE A 174 -1.67 5.12 -13.40
N HIS A 175 -2.57 5.49 -14.30
CA HIS A 175 -3.95 5.82 -13.92
C HIS A 175 -4.68 4.61 -13.33
N ASN A 176 -5.61 4.88 -12.43
CA ASN A 176 -6.50 3.84 -11.93
C ASN A 176 -7.36 3.29 -13.07
N GLY A 177 -7.50 1.98 -13.11
CA GLY A 177 -8.51 1.32 -13.94
C GLY A 177 -9.90 1.51 -13.34
N VAL A 178 -10.91 1.30 -14.18
CA VAL A 178 -12.30 1.18 -13.75
C VAL A 178 -12.75 -0.26 -13.95
N ASP A 179 -13.58 -0.75 -13.03
CA ASP A 179 -14.18 -2.07 -13.23
C ASP A 179 -15.14 -2.02 -14.44
N PRO A 180 -15.28 -3.12 -15.18
CA PRO A 180 -16.26 -3.20 -16.26
C PRO A 180 -17.65 -2.85 -15.73
N ILE A 181 -18.40 -2.06 -16.51
CA ILE A 181 -19.81 -1.78 -16.19
C ILE A 181 -20.56 -3.11 -16.27
N PRO A 182 -21.33 -3.50 -15.23
CA PRO A 182 -22.15 -4.69 -15.28
C PRO A 182 -23.08 -4.66 -16.52
N ALA A 183 -23.20 -5.79 -17.21
CA ALA A 183 -24.06 -5.90 -18.39
C ALA A 183 -25.55 -5.57 -18.06
N THR A 184 -25.92 -5.75 -16.81
CA THR A 184 -27.25 -5.37 -16.29
C THR A 184 -27.02 -4.40 -15.12
N LEU A 185 -27.40 -3.16 -15.30
CA LEU A 185 -27.42 -2.20 -14.19
C LEU A 185 -28.55 -2.60 -13.23
N PRO A 186 -28.31 -2.54 -11.90
CA PRO A 186 -29.41 -2.68 -10.94
C PRO A 186 -30.48 -1.63 -11.27
N GLN A 187 -31.73 -2.05 -11.38
CA GLN A 187 -32.83 -1.09 -11.44
C GLN A 187 -32.84 -0.36 -10.09
N LEU A 188 -32.54 0.93 -10.12
CA LEU A 188 -32.75 1.79 -8.98
C LEU A 188 -34.27 1.89 -8.81
N GLU A 189 -34.81 1.37 -7.72
CA GLU A 189 -36.18 1.71 -7.32
C GLU A 189 -36.17 3.22 -7.07
N ASP A 190 -37.02 3.92 -7.82
CA ASP A 190 -37.27 5.34 -7.61
C ASP A 190 -38.08 5.49 -6.32
N ASP A 191 -37.39 5.63 -5.20
CA ASP A 191 -38.00 5.88 -3.88
C ASP A 191 -38.26 7.37 -3.64
N GLY A 192 -38.07 8.22 -4.68
CA GLY A 192 -38.25 9.66 -4.63
C GLY A 192 -37.20 10.42 -3.79
N ARG A 193 -36.11 9.76 -3.40
CA ARG A 193 -35.02 10.39 -2.65
C ARG A 193 -33.82 10.63 -3.56
N ILE A 194 -33.29 11.84 -3.51
CA ILE A 194 -31.98 12.16 -4.13
C ILE A 194 -30.90 11.62 -3.20
N HIS A 195 -30.13 10.64 -3.66
CA HIS A 195 -29.00 10.05 -2.97
C HIS A 195 -27.68 10.70 -3.38
#